data_646800006bf40ec039e0673261af2b81
#
_entry.id   646800006bf40ec039e0673261af2b81
#
_cell.length_a   1.000
_cell.length_b   1.000
_cell.length_c   1.000
_cell.angle_alpha   90.00
_cell.angle_beta   90.00
_cell.angle_gamma   90.00
#
_symmetry.space_group_name_H-M   'P 1'
#
loop_
_entity.id
_entity.type
_entity.pdbx_description
1 polymer ?
#
loop_
_entity_poly.entity_id
_entity_poly.type
_entity_poly.pdbx_seq_one_letter_code
_entity_poly.pdbx_strand_id
1 'polypeptide(L)'
;GQFTKVGLHIDGELISRPYSYVSSPDDDYLEIIYVNVPDGVLTPKLHELKVGDKLQVMEKSSGFFTMSEVPDGKNLWMFATGTGLGVFISILKTSEPWERFDNVILVHGVRHSNELTYQDQISEFAKNNPGKFQYIQTVTRENIDGRLNIRIPEGIKSKKFEELSKVVIDNDSQFMICGNPDMINDTVELLNEKGLERNRRSKPGNITLEKYW
;
A
#
# COMPACT_ATOMS: atom_id res chain seq x y z
N GLY A 1 8.19 3.80 -1.88
CA GLY A 1 6.91 4.37 -2.24
C GLY A 1 6.86 5.12 -3.58
N GLN A 2 7.94 5.07 -4.38
CA GLN A 2 7.95 5.65 -5.74
C GLN A 2 7.41 4.65 -6.77
N PHE A 3 7.10 5.17 -7.97
CA PHE A 3 6.69 4.39 -9.13
C PHE A 3 7.55 4.69 -10.36
N THR A 4 7.54 3.79 -11.33
CA THR A 4 8.09 4.00 -12.68
C THR A 4 7.06 3.57 -13.72
N LYS A 5 7.33 3.90 -14.99
CA LYS A 5 6.54 3.33 -16.10
C LYS A 5 7.19 2.03 -16.57
N VAL A 6 6.38 1.00 -16.64
CA VAL A 6 6.75 -0.31 -17.17
C VAL A 6 5.91 -0.60 -18.41
N GLY A 7 6.50 -1.15 -19.45
CA GLY A 7 5.81 -1.38 -20.71
C GLY A 7 6.45 -2.38 -21.64
N LEU A 8 5.75 -2.61 -22.73
CA LEU A 8 6.12 -3.50 -23.84
C LEU A 8 5.87 -2.81 -25.18
N HIS A 9 6.63 -3.21 -26.18
CA HIS A 9 6.30 -2.88 -27.57
C HIS A 9 5.20 -3.83 -28.05
N ILE A 10 4.05 -3.26 -28.38
CA ILE A 10 2.87 -3.97 -28.88
C ILE A 10 2.52 -3.33 -30.22
N ASP A 11 2.48 -4.12 -31.28
CA ASP A 11 2.20 -3.67 -32.66
C ASP A 11 3.07 -2.48 -33.11
N GLY A 12 4.33 -2.45 -32.66
CA GLY A 12 5.32 -1.42 -33.03
C GLY A 12 5.31 -0.17 -32.14
N GLU A 13 4.37 -0.06 -31.19
CA GLU A 13 4.27 1.07 -30.26
C GLU A 13 4.64 0.67 -28.83
N LEU A 14 5.30 1.58 -28.09
CA LEU A 14 5.59 1.37 -26.67
C LEU A 14 4.34 1.69 -25.84
N ILE A 15 3.67 0.66 -25.35
CA ILE A 15 2.56 0.76 -24.41
C ILE A 15 3.11 0.63 -22.99
N SER A 16 2.99 1.68 -22.19
CA SER A 16 3.49 1.68 -20.80
C SER A 16 2.46 2.23 -19.82
N ARG A 17 2.55 1.79 -18.55
CA ARG A 17 1.73 2.25 -17.44
C ARG A 17 2.58 2.46 -16.19
N PRO A 18 2.16 3.35 -15.27
CA PRO A 18 2.82 3.52 -13.98
C PRO A 18 2.57 2.31 -13.08
N TYR A 19 3.63 1.86 -12.41
CA TYR A 19 3.59 0.82 -11.39
C TYR A 19 4.48 1.22 -10.22
N SER A 20 3.96 1.14 -9.01
CA SER A 20 4.75 1.36 -7.80
C SER A 20 5.68 0.17 -7.57
N TYR A 21 6.87 0.46 -7.06
CA TYR A 21 7.82 -0.57 -6.70
C TYR A 21 7.37 -1.35 -5.47
N VAL A 22 7.58 -2.65 -5.50
CA VAL A 22 7.54 -3.56 -4.34
C VAL A 22 8.95 -3.74 -3.78
N SER A 23 9.96 -3.73 -4.65
CA SER A 23 11.35 -3.69 -4.25
C SER A 23 11.68 -2.40 -3.49
N SER A 24 12.58 -2.51 -2.51
CA SER A 24 13.15 -1.36 -1.80
C SER A 24 14.28 -0.72 -2.62
N PRO A 25 14.74 0.49 -2.25
CA PRO A 25 15.91 1.09 -2.88
C PRO A 25 17.21 0.29 -2.69
N ASP A 26 17.25 -0.58 -1.67
CA ASP A 26 18.42 -1.39 -1.32
C ASP A 26 18.42 -2.77 -2.00
N ASP A 27 17.30 -3.14 -2.66
CA ASP A 27 17.22 -4.37 -3.44
C ASP A 27 17.96 -4.20 -4.79
N ASP A 28 18.66 -5.22 -5.25
CA ASP A 28 19.43 -5.25 -6.51
C ASP A 28 18.56 -5.66 -7.73
N TYR A 29 17.24 -5.78 -7.53
CA TYR A 29 16.24 -6.09 -8.54
C TYR A 29 15.06 -5.12 -8.46
N LEU A 30 14.30 -5.04 -9.55
CA LEU A 30 13.04 -4.29 -9.60
C LEU A 30 11.86 -5.26 -9.54
N GLU A 31 10.93 -5.01 -8.65
CA GLU A 31 9.70 -5.77 -8.50
C GLU A 31 8.49 -4.86 -8.55
N ILE A 32 7.48 -5.29 -9.29
CA ILE A 32 6.15 -4.67 -9.34
C ILE A 32 5.08 -5.72 -9.13
N ILE A 33 3.93 -5.31 -8.61
CA ILE A 33 2.73 -6.14 -8.53
C ILE A 33 1.62 -5.53 -9.37
N TYR A 34 0.92 -6.35 -10.12
CA TYR A 34 -0.22 -5.91 -10.93
C TYR A 34 -1.33 -6.97 -10.96
N VAL A 35 -2.52 -6.53 -11.30
CA VAL A 35 -3.65 -7.42 -11.62
C VAL A 35 -3.74 -7.56 -13.14
N ASN A 36 -3.89 -8.78 -13.63
CA ASN A 36 -4.21 -9.00 -15.03
C ASN A 36 -5.64 -8.51 -15.31
N VAL A 37 -5.76 -7.51 -16.17
CA VAL A 37 -7.04 -6.97 -16.68
C VAL A 37 -7.28 -7.60 -18.04
N PRO A 38 -8.23 -8.54 -18.19
CA PRO A 38 -8.39 -9.33 -19.43
C PRO A 38 -8.58 -8.48 -20.68
N ASP A 39 -9.34 -7.37 -20.56
CA ASP A 39 -9.61 -6.44 -21.67
C ASP A 39 -8.59 -5.30 -21.75
N GLY A 40 -7.53 -5.34 -20.93
CA GLY A 40 -6.45 -4.37 -20.93
C GLY A 40 -5.45 -4.62 -22.05
N VAL A 41 -4.84 -3.55 -22.59
CA VAL A 41 -3.86 -3.68 -23.66
C VAL A 41 -2.53 -4.22 -23.15
N LEU A 42 -2.07 -3.81 -21.97
CA LEU A 42 -0.73 -4.12 -21.46
C LEU A 42 -0.69 -5.35 -20.55
N THR A 43 -1.58 -5.44 -19.56
CA THR A 43 -1.49 -6.46 -18.51
C THR A 43 -1.63 -7.90 -19.01
N PRO A 44 -2.47 -8.23 -20.04
CA PRO A 44 -2.46 -9.56 -20.63
C PRO A 44 -1.10 -9.91 -21.25
N LYS A 45 -0.44 -8.95 -21.91
CA LYS A 45 0.89 -9.14 -22.52
C LYS A 45 2.00 -9.28 -21.50
N LEU A 46 1.91 -8.54 -20.37
CA LEU A 46 2.79 -8.75 -19.23
C LEU A 46 2.64 -10.16 -18.65
N HIS A 47 1.42 -10.68 -18.61
CA HIS A 47 1.12 -12.01 -18.07
C HIS A 47 1.64 -13.16 -18.97
N GLU A 48 1.84 -12.92 -20.27
CA GLU A 48 2.40 -13.87 -21.22
C GLU A 48 3.94 -13.99 -21.10
N LEU A 49 4.63 -13.02 -20.46
CA LEU A 49 6.10 -12.99 -20.34
C LEU A 49 6.63 -14.18 -19.54
N LYS A 50 7.79 -14.63 -19.95
CA LYS A 50 8.55 -15.71 -19.31
C LYS A 50 9.90 -15.20 -18.84
N VAL A 51 10.52 -15.94 -17.96
CA VAL A 51 11.89 -15.66 -17.51
C VAL A 51 12.83 -15.59 -18.72
N GLY A 52 13.56 -14.47 -18.81
CA GLY A 52 14.45 -14.14 -19.94
C GLY A 52 13.85 -13.18 -20.96
N ASP A 53 12.53 -12.92 -20.91
CA ASP A 53 11.91 -11.92 -21.79
C ASP A 53 12.27 -10.50 -21.33
N LYS A 54 12.25 -9.57 -22.29
CA LYS A 54 12.63 -8.19 -22.07
C LYS A 54 11.42 -7.31 -21.77
N LEU A 55 11.56 -6.46 -20.78
CA LEU A 55 10.58 -5.49 -20.33
C LEU A 55 11.19 -4.09 -20.38
N GLN A 56 10.43 -3.10 -20.84
CA GLN A 56 10.85 -1.70 -20.82
C GLN A 56 10.52 -1.08 -19.47
N VAL A 57 11.53 -0.52 -18.81
CA VAL A 57 11.38 0.21 -17.54
C VAL A 57 11.97 1.60 -17.72
N MET A 58 11.23 2.65 -17.35
CA MET A 58 11.73 4.02 -17.40
C MET A 58 12.76 4.21 -16.27
N GLU A 59 13.90 4.84 -16.58
CA GLU A 59 14.95 5.11 -15.59
C GLU A 59 14.48 6.02 -14.45
N LYS A 60 13.62 6.99 -14.77
CA LYS A 60 13.17 7.98 -13.78
C LYS A 60 12.04 7.45 -12.93
N SER A 61 12.30 7.33 -11.63
CA SER A 61 11.27 7.13 -10.62
C SER A 61 10.59 8.45 -10.25
N SER A 62 9.33 8.37 -9.86
CA SER A 62 8.50 9.53 -9.47
C SER A 62 7.58 9.15 -8.32
N GLY A 63 6.95 10.14 -7.69
CA GLY A 63 5.94 9.94 -6.65
C GLY A 63 6.18 10.77 -5.40
N PHE A 64 5.09 11.11 -4.73
CA PHE A 64 5.07 11.82 -3.44
C PHE A 64 4.85 10.86 -2.26
N PHE A 65 4.52 9.61 -2.55
CA PHE A 65 4.13 8.60 -1.56
C PHE A 65 5.36 7.93 -0.93
N THR A 66 6.25 8.73 -0.32
CA THR A 66 7.52 8.28 0.28
C THR A 66 7.58 8.64 1.75
N MET A 67 8.39 7.92 2.53
CA MET A 67 8.58 8.20 3.95
C MET A 67 9.13 9.61 4.21
N SER A 68 9.96 10.13 3.34
CA SER A 68 10.49 11.50 3.43
C SER A 68 9.43 12.60 3.33
N GLU A 69 8.28 12.31 2.76
CA GLU A 69 7.14 13.23 2.65
C GLU A 69 6.12 13.05 3.80
N VAL A 70 6.25 12.00 4.61
CA VAL A 70 5.39 11.76 5.78
C VAL A 70 5.93 12.52 6.97
N PRO A 71 5.14 13.41 7.61
CA PRO A 71 5.55 14.09 8.83
C PRO A 71 5.83 13.12 9.99
N ASP A 72 6.53 13.61 11.00
CA ASP A 72 6.75 12.84 12.22
C ASP A 72 5.44 12.60 12.98
N GLY A 73 5.39 11.50 13.69
CA GLY A 73 4.24 11.09 14.49
C GLY A 73 4.61 9.88 15.34
N LYS A 74 3.69 9.48 16.19
CA LYS A 74 3.87 8.31 17.05
C LYS A 74 3.45 7.02 16.36
N ASN A 75 2.35 7.09 15.60
CA ASN A 75 1.72 5.92 14.99
C ASN A 75 1.70 6.06 13.46
N LEU A 76 2.09 5.02 12.74
CA LEU A 76 1.96 4.93 11.30
C LEU A 76 0.89 3.91 10.93
N TRP A 77 -0.21 4.40 10.34
CA TRP A 77 -1.27 3.58 9.79
C TRP A 77 -1.12 3.48 8.27
N MET A 78 -0.97 2.27 7.77
CA MET A 78 -0.87 1.96 6.35
C MET A 78 -2.14 1.25 5.90
N PHE A 79 -2.96 1.89 5.07
CA PHE A 79 -4.19 1.32 4.53
C PHE A 79 -4.01 0.95 3.05
N ALA A 80 -4.06 -0.35 2.77
CA ALA A 80 -3.89 -0.91 1.44
C ALA A 80 -5.14 -1.63 0.95
N THR A 81 -5.50 -1.48 -0.34
CA THR A 81 -6.41 -2.41 -1.00
C THR A 81 -5.75 -3.05 -2.22
N GLY A 82 -5.94 -4.37 -2.35
CA GLY A 82 -5.41 -5.14 -3.48
C GLY A 82 -3.90 -4.93 -3.68
N THR A 83 -3.49 -4.58 -4.89
CA THR A 83 -2.09 -4.35 -5.25
C THR A 83 -1.47 -3.09 -4.63
N GLY A 84 -2.27 -2.21 -4.01
CA GLY A 84 -1.76 -1.11 -3.20
C GLY A 84 -0.90 -1.57 -2.00
N LEU A 85 -0.91 -2.87 -1.69
CA LEU A 85 0.01 -3.48 -0.73
C LEU A 85 1.48 -3.31 -1.16
N GLY A 86 1.77 -3.41 -2.47
CA GLY A 86 3.15 -3.45 -2.98
C GLY A 86 4.00 -2.28 -2.53
N VAL A 87 3.46 -1.06 -2.57
CA VAL A 87 4.18 0.14 -2.13
C VAL A 87 4.53 0.09 -0.63
N PHE A 88 3.70 -0.52 0.19
CA PHE A 88 3.96 -0.68 1.62
C PHE A 88 5.02 -1.75 1.89
N ILE A 89 5.04 -2.83 1.10
CA ILE A 89 6.13 -3.82 1.18
C ILE A 89 7.49 -3.15 0.90
N SER A 90 7.57 -2.30 -0.14
CA SER A 90 8.78 -1.52 -0.44
C SER A 90 9.22 -0.64 0.75
N ILE A 91 8.27 0.06 1.38
CA ILE A 91 8.54 0.93 2.53
C ILE A 91 8.96 0.11 3.76
N LEU A 92 8.28 -0.98 4.06
CA LEU A 92 8.56 -1.82 5.22
C LEU A 92 9.89 -2.59 5.13
N LYS A 93 10.49 -2.70 3.95
CA LYS A 93 11.85 -3.20 3.75
C LYS A 93 12.93 -2.20 4.18
N THR A 94 12.61 -0.91 4.31
CA THR A 94 13.55 0.14 4.73
C THR A 94 13.57 0.29 6.26
N SER A 95 14.58 0.97 6.82
CA SER A 95 14.68 1.22 8.25
C SER A 95 13.74 2.32 8.75
N GLU A 96 13.38 3.28 7.89
CA GLU A 96 12.67 4.51 8.26
C GLU A 96 11.36 4.30 9.05
N PRO A 97 10.43 3.40 8.67
CA PRO A 97 9.21 3.19 9.47
C PRO A 97 9.50 2.71 10.88
N TRP A 98 10.52 1.88 11.02
CA TRP A 98 10.90 1.26 12.28
C TRP A 98 11.64 2.21 13.22
N GLU A 99 12.37 3.18 12.69
CA GLU A 99 13.11 4.17 13.46
C GLU A 99 12.22 5.34 13.89
N ARG A 100 11.27 5.75 13.04
CA ARG A 100 10.48 6.97 13.22
C ARG A 100 9.18 6.80 13.99
N PHE A 101 8.59 5.60 14.01
CA PHE A 101 7.28 5.37 14.62
C PHE A 101 7.36 4.34 15.74
N ASP A 102 6.59 4.55 16.80
CA ASP A 102 6.44 3.59 17.89
C ASP A 102 5.56 2.41 17.48
N ASN A 103 4.52 2.67 16.70
CA ASN A 103 3.60 1.68 16.17
C ASN A 103 3.45 1.80 14.65
N VAL A 104 3.53 0.68 13.96
CA VAL A 104 3.32 0.55 12.51
C VAL A 104 2.20 -0.46 12.28
N ILE A 105 1.07 -0.01 11.76
CA ILE A 105 -0.12 -0.83 11.56
C ILE A 105 -0.42 -0.90 10.06
N LEU A 106 -0.31 -2.10 9.48
CA LEU A 106 -0.69 -2.37 8.11
C LEU A 106 -2.08 -3.02 8.08
N VAL A 107 -3.04 -2.35 7.47
CA VAL A 107 -4.38 -2.90 7.21
C VAL A 107 -4.49 -3.18 5.71
N HIS A 108 -4.66 -4.45 5.34
CA HIS A 108 -4.77 -4.87 3.95
C HIS A 108 -6.16 -5.42 3.66
N GLY A 109 -6.88 -4.75 2.77
CA GLY A 109 -8.22 -5.14 2.32
C GLY A 109 -8.20 -5.78 0.94
N VAL A 110 -8.81 -6.97 0.85
CA VAL A 110 -9.00 -7.72 -0.39
C VAL A 110 -10.44 -8.21 -0.52
N ARG A 111 -10.82 -8.66 -1.71
CA ARG A 111 -12.13 -9.31 -1.93
C ARG A 111 -12.10 -10.76 -1.49
N HIS A 112 -11.08 -11.50 -1.90
CA HIS A 112 -10.91 -12.93 -1.66
C HIS A 112 -9.57 -13.21 -0.99
N SER A 113 -9.51 -14.26 -0.20
CA SER A 113 -8.32 -14.63 0.59
C SER A 113 -7.10 -15.00 -0.26
N ASN A 114 -7.32 -15.51 -1.45
CA ASN A 114 -6.24 -15.81 -2.41
C ASN A 114 -5.55 -14.56 -2.99
N GLU A 115 -6.12 -13.37 -2.76
CA GLU A 115 -5.52 -12.09 -3.12
C GLU A 115 -4.55 -11.56 -2.04
N LEU A 116 -4.46 -12.23 -0.88
CA LEU A 116 -3.52 -11.89 0.19
C LEU A 116 -2.11 -12.39 -0.18
N THR A 117 -1.34 -11.50 -0.81
CA THR A 117 0.03 -11.77 -1.25
C THR A 117 1.07 -11.38 -0.18
N TYR A 118 2.35 -11.73 -0.37
CA TYR A 118 3.48 -11.35 0.51
C TYR A 118 3.36 -11.79 1.97
N GLN A 119 2.58 -12.84 2.28
CA GLN A 119 2.29 -13.26 3.66
C GLN A 119 3.56 -13.67 4.43
N ASP A 120 4.49 -14.37 3.78
CA ASP A 120 5.75 -14.79 4.40
C ASP A 120 6.60 -13.57 4.77
N GLN A 121 6.71 -12.61 3.86
CA GLN A 121 7.48 -11.38 4.08
C GLN A 121 6.86 -10.51 5.18
N ILE A 122 5.52 -10.38 5.20
CA ILE A 122 4.80 -9.65 6.25
C ILE A 122 5.00 -10.35 7.61
N SER A 123 5.00 -11.68 7.64
CA SER A 123 5.27 -12.47 8.85
C SER A 123 6.70 -12.25 9.34
N GLU A 124 7.65 -12.08 8.43
CA GLU A 124 9.04 -11.73 8.78
C GLU A 124 9.15 -10.33 9.38
N PHE A 125 8.46 -9.33 8.80
CA PHE A 125 8.39 -8.00 9.41
C PHE A 125 7.84 -8.04 10.84
N ALA A 126 6.78 -8.82 11.08
CA ALA A 126 6.20 -8.97 12.41
C ALA A 126 7.19 -9.66 13.41
N LYS A 127 7.90 -10.66 12.94
CA LYS A 127 8.90 -11.36 13.75
C LYS A 127 10.09 -10.46 14.13
N ASN A 128 10.53 -9.61 13.20
CA ASN A 128 11.67 -8.71 13.37
C ASN A 128 11.32 -7.45 14.18
N ASN A 129 10.04 -7.09 14.27
CA ASN A 129 9.55 -5.89 14.97
C ASN A 129 8.44 -6.24 15.99
N PRO A 130 8.71 -7.09 16.97
CA PRO A 130 7.70 -7.55 17.93
C PRO A 130 7.19 -6.37 18.78
N GLY A 131 5.87 -6.30 18.95
CA GLY A 131 5.22 -5.23 19.70
C GLY A 131 5.11 -3.89 18.97
N LYS A 132 5.81 -3.69 17.87
CA LYS A 132 5.80 -2.47 17.05
C LYS A 132 4.95 -2.63 15.79
N PHE A 133 5.07 -3.76 15.08
CA PHE A 133 4.35 -4.02 13.85
C PHE A 133 3.10 -4.86 14.06
N GLN A 134 2.01 -4.45 13.41
CA GLN A 134 0.77 -5.21 13.41
C GLN A 134 0.20 -5.27 12.00
N TYR A 135 -0.30 -6.46 11.63
CA TYR A 135 -0.93 -6.70 10.35
C TYR A 135 -2.39 -7.12 10.53
N ILE A 136 -3.31 -6.33 9.98
CA ILE A 136 -4.75 -6.58 10.04
C ILE A 136 -5.26 -6.87 8.63
N GLN A 137 -5.86 -8.05 8.46
CA GLN A 137 -6.43 -8.49 7.19
C GLN A 137 -7.94 -8.25 7.16
N THR A 138 -8.43 -7.69 6.06
CA THR A 138 -9.87 -7.65 5.79
C THR A 138 -10.19 -8.35 4.48
N VAL A 139 -11.15 -9.29 4.50
CA VAL A 139 -11.58 -10.07 3.33
C VAL A 139 -13.08 -9.90 3.17
N THR A 140 -13.51 -9.16 2.13
CA THR A 140 -14.88 -8.63 2.09
C THR A 140 -15.91 -9.56 1.43
N ARG A 141 -15.50 -10.61 0.75
CA ARG A 141 -16.40 -11.56 0.06
C ARG A 141 -16.36 -12.98 0.61
N GLU A 142 -15.64 -13.18 1.70
CA GLU A 142 -15.50 -14.47 2.37
C GLU A 142 -15.51 -14.27 3.88
N ASN A 143 -16.13 -15.21 4.60
CA ASN A 143 -16.03 -15.29 6.05
C ASN A 143 -14.92 -16.28 6.40
N ILE A 144 -13.82 -15.77 6.94
CA ILE A 144 -12.64 -16.59 7.29
C ILE A 144 -12.27 -16.30 8.74
N ASP A 145 -12.10 -17.35 9.52
CA ASP A 145 -11.70 -17.26 10.91
C ASP A 145 -10.38 -16.46 11.05
N GLY A 146 -10.36 -15.55 12.01
CA GLY A 146 -9.21 -14.69 12.28
C GLY A 146 -9.04 -13.50 11.33
N ARG A 147 -9.96 -13.30 10.36
CA ARG A 147 -9.95 -12.16 9.44
C ARG A 147 -11.26 -11.37 9.55
N LEU A 148 -11.17 -10.07 9.29
CA LEU A 148 -12.34 -9.21 9.33
C LEU A 148 -13.10 -9.24 8.00
N ASN A 149 -14.41 -9.42 8.04
CA ASN A 149 -15.29 -9.30 6.87
C ASN A 149 -15.90 -7.90 6.83
N ILE A 150 -15.06 -6.87 6.75
CA ILE A 150 -15.47 -5.45 6.68
C ILE A 150 -14.57 -4.69 5.71
N ARG A 151 -15.05 -3.56 5.22
CA ARG A 151 -14.24 -2.62 4.44
C ARG A 151 -13.38 -1.74 5.35
N ILE A 152 -12.28 -1.18 4.84
CA ILE A 152 -11.39 -0.30 5.61
C ILE A 152 -12.14 0.90 6.23
N PRO A 153 -12.97 1.66 5.49
CA PRO A 153 -13.73 2.76 6.08
C PRO A 153 -14.64 2.32 7.23
N GLU A 154 -15.26 1.15 7.09
CA GLU A 154 -16.12 0.57 8.14
C GLU A 154 -15.31 0.20 9.40
N GLY A 155 -14.12 -0.36 9.22
CA GLY A 155 -13.22 -0.70 10.32
C GLY A 155 -12.74 0.52 11.12
N ILE A 156 -12.56 1.66 10.45
CA ILE A 156 -12.25 2.95 11.08
C ILE A 156 -13.48 3.49 11.82
N LYS A 157 -14.64 3.52 11.15
CA LYS A 157 -15.90 4.03 11.73
C LYS A 157 -16.33 3.26 12.96
N SER A 158 -16.22 1.94 12.95
CA SER A 158 -16.54 1.05 14.07
C SER A 158 -15.46 0.98 15.16
N LYS A 159 -14.32 1.65 14.97
CA LYS A 159 -13.12 1.58 15.82
C LYS A 159 -12.52 0.17 15.93
N LYS A 160 -12.87 -0.74 15.00
CA LYS A 160 -12.41 -2.13 15.06
C LYS A 160 -10.90 -2.25 14.94
N PHE A 161 -10.27 -1.39 14.14
CA PHE A 161 -8.81 -1.39 14.00
C PHE A 161 -8.11 -0.88 15.26
N GLU A 162 -8.65 0.16 15.92
CA GLU A 162 -8.15 0.66 17.21
C GLU A 162 -8.30 -0.40 18.32
N GLU A 163 -9.44 -1.12 18.34
CA GLU A 163 -9.68 -2.21 19.28
C GLU A 163 -8.66 -3.35 19.14
N LEU A 164 -8.38 -3.77 17.89
CA LEU A 164 -7.44 -4.86 17.61
C LEU A 164 -5.99 -4.46 17.85
N SER A 165 -5.58 -3.29 17.36
CA SER A 165 -4.21 -2.82 17.47
C SER A 165 -3.85 -2.27 18.84
N LYS A 166 -4.84 -1.87 19.65
CA LYS A 166 -4.68 -1.08 20.88
C LYS A 166 -4.02 0.28 20.64
N VAL A 167 -4.07 0.77 19.40
CA VAL A 167 -3.53 2.08 18.98
C VAL A 167 -4.70 2.97 18.57
N VAL A 168 -4.78 4.16 19.15
CA VAL A 168 -5.84 5.13 18.86
C VAL A 168 -5.49 5.91 17.58
N ILE A 169 -6.51 6.21 16.79
CA ILE A 169 -6.43 7.12 15.65
C ILE A 169 -6.63 8.55 16.17
N ASP A 170 -5.55 9.31 16.27
CA ASP A 170 -5.47 10.65 16.84
C ASP A 170 -4.50 11.56 16.05
N ASN A 171 -4.22 12.76 16.57
CA ASN A 171 -3.33 13.73 15.93
C ASN A 171 -1.86 13.32 15.90
N ASP A 172 -1.42 12.36 16.72
CA ASP A 172 -0.07 11.79 16.70
C ASP A 172 0.06 10.65 15.68
N SER A 173 -1.01 10.38 14.95
CA SER A 173 -1.06 9.35 13.91
C SER A 173 -0.79 9.92 12.52
N GLN A 174 0.03 9.24 11.74
CA GLN A 174 0.24 9.46 10.32
C GLN A 174 -0.40 8.33 9.51
N PHE A 175 -0.98 8.68 8.37
CA PHE A 175 -1.70 7.76 7.52
C PHE A 175 -1.08 7.74 6.13
N MET A 176 -0.76 6.56 5.66
CA MET A 176 -0.44 6.29 4.27
C MET A 176 -1.54 5.42 3.67
N ILE A 177 -2.18 5.88 2.59
CA ILE A 177 -3.36 5.22 2.02
C ILE A 177 -3.13 4.98 0.53
N CYS A 178 -3.20 3.71 0.10
CA CYS A 178 -2.97 3.33 -1.30
C CYS A 178 -3.96 2.26 -1.78
N GLY A 179 -4.46 2.43 -3.00
CA GLY A 179 -5.31 1.45 -3.67
C GLY A 179 -6.54 2.03 -4.33
N ASN A 180 -7.70 1.41 -4.10
CA ASN A 180 -8.97 1.78 -4.75
C ASN A 180 -9.39 3.22 -4.39
N PRO A 181 -9.75 4.06 -5.40
CA PRO A 181 -10.13 5.46 -5.19
C PRO A 181 -11.31 5.66 -4.24
N ASP A 182 -12.34 4.81 -4.30
CA ASP A 182 -13.51 4.93 -3.42
C ASP A 182 -13.12 4.67 -1.96
N MET A 183 -12.34 3.60 -1.71
CA MET A 183 -11.81 3.33 -0.38
C MET A 183 -10.99 4.51 0.15
N ILE A 184 -10.15 5.11 -0.68
CA ILE A 184 -9.33 6.27 -0.30
C ILE A 184 -10.23 7.47 0.05
N ASN A 185 -11.20 7.80 -0.81
CA ASN A 185 -12.10 8.93 -0.58
C ASN A 185 -12.88 8.77 0.73
N ASP A 186 -13.53 7.62 0.92
CA ASP A 186 -14.31 7.31 2.13
C ASP A 186 -13.44 7.35 3.40
N THR A 187 -12.21 6.81 3.30
CA THR A 187 -11.25 6.83 4.42
C THR A 187 -10.81 8.25 4.76
N VAL A 188 -10.48 9.07 3.75
CA VAL A 188 -10.08 10.46 3.95
C VAL A 188 -11.21 11.28 4.57
N GLU A 189 -12.45 11.07 4.15
CA GLU A 189 -13.62 11.75 4.73
C GLU A 189 -13.74 11.44 6.23
N LEU A 190 -13.68 10.18 6.62
CA LEU A 190 -13.74 9.75 8.03
C LEU A 190 -12.57 10.29 8.86
N LEU A 191 -11.37 10.37 8.29
CA LEU A 191 -10.22 10.94 8.99
C LEU A 191 -10.33 12.47 9.12
N ASN A 192 -10.88 13.15 8.11
CA ASN A 192 -11.16 14.59 8.17
C ASN A 192 -12.21 14.93 9.25
N GLU A 193 -13.23 14.10 9.45
CA GLU A 193 -14.20 14.24 10.55
C GLU A 193 -13.53 14.19 11.94
N LYS A 194 -12.38 13.55 12.04
CA LYS A 194 -11.54 13.49 13.24
C LYS A 194 -10.53 14.67 13.33
N GLY A 195 -10.57 15.62 12.39
CA GLY A 195 -9.66 16.76 12.35
C GLY A 195 -8.29 16.48 11.72
N LEU A 196 -8.11 15.31 11.11
CA LEU A 196 -6.88 14.91 10.43
C LEU A 196 -6.89 15.41 8.99
N GLU A 197 -5.84 16.13 8.56
CA GLU A 197 -5.81 16.79 7.26
C GLU A 197 -4.89 16.08 6.25
N ARG A 198 -5.18 16.31 4.97
CA ARG A 198 -4.33 15.79 3.89
C ARG A 198 -2.94 16.45 3.92
N ASN A 199 -1.91 15.62 3.87
CA ASN A 199 -0.53 16.03 3.75
C ASN A 199 -0.24 16.57 2.33
N ARG A 200 0.40 17.74 2.27
CA ARG A 200 0.84 18.40 1.03
C ARG A 200 2.17 19.09 1.31
N ARG A 201 3.03 19.22 0.30
CA ARG A 201 4.29 19.96 0.43
C ARG A 201 4.12 21.40 0.93
N SER A 202 3.02 22.05 0.54
CA SER A 202 2.69 23.41 0.97
C SER A 202 2.04 23.49 2.36
N LYS A 203 1.46 22.40 2.85
CA LYS A 203 0.79 22.31 4.14
C LYS A 203 0.92 20.88 4.66
N PRO A 204 1.87 20.60 5.57
CA PRO A 204 1.96 19.29 6.21
C PRO A 204 0.66 18.90 6.91
N GLY A 205 0.31 17.62 6.85
CA GLY A 205 -0.88 17.06 7.46
C GLY A 205 -0.68 15.57 7.72
N ASN A 206 -1.71 14.91 8.22
CA ASN A 206 -1.62 13.53 8.67
C ASN A 206 -1.78 12.49 7.54
N ILE A 207 -2.40 12.85 6.39
CA ILE A 207 -2.87 11.89 5.41
C ILE A 207 -2.06 12.02 4.11
N THR A 208 -1.18 11.08 3.85
CA THR A 208 -0.46 10.91 2.58
C THR A 208 -1.14 9.81 1.78
N LEU A 209 -1.47 10.06 0.52
CA LEU A 209 -2.23 9.12 -0.29
C LEU A 209 -1.72 9.00 -1.72
N GLU A 210 -1.91 7.80 -2.30
CA GLU A 210 -1.70 7.51 -3.72
C GLU A 210 -2.90 6.71 -4.25
N LYS A 211 -3.53 7.21 -5.30
CA LYS A 211 -4.66 6.55 -5.95
C LYS A 211 -4.16 5.67 -7.09
N TYR A 212 -4.53 4.40 -7.08
CA TYR A 212 -4.36 3.51 -8.22
C TYR A 212 -5.60 3.62 -9.11
N TRP A 213 -5.37 3.76 -10.44
CA TRP A 213 -6.36 3.96 -11.50
C TRP A 213 -7.41 5.07 -11.26
#